data_982d6942fdc91f1e7b96a44093ba6e3f
#
_entry.id   982d6942fdc91f1e7b96a44093ba6e3f
#
_cell.length_a   1.000
_cell.length_b   1.000
_cell.length_c   1.000
_cell.angle_alpha   90.00
_cell.angle_beta   90.00
_cell.angle_gamma   90.00
#
_symmetry.space_group_name_H-M   'P 1'
#
loop_
_entity.id
_entity.type
_entity.pdbx_description
1 polymer ?
#
loop_
_entity_poly.entity_id
_entity_poly.type
_entity_poly.pdbx_seq_one_letter_code
_entity_poly.pdbx_strand_id
1 'polypeptide(L)'
;NSLIPFTYGGGVYAIPETLSFPILFYRTDILAELGIEVPKTWDDVTEMIVDLSHNNMQFGFAGSLQNFATMLYQNNGKVYSDDATASAFNENEAITAFEKYTKLYQYFKIPVTFEFANRFRNGQMPIAVADYMQYNTLRIFASEIDGLWSIAPVPGTMRSDGTINRTVVGTATGCIMIKGTKNKESAWKFMQWWTSADIQEQYGKKVEEKLGASARYAAANAVALEHLPWSYEFYNELSSQIKNVTCIPEVPGGYFTSRHFSNAFRKVIYQNENPRETLLEYTKEINAEITDKRNEFGLTTGGKGH
;
A
#
# COMPACT_ATOMS: atom_id res chain seq x y z
N ASN A 1 12.95 0.30 -3.23
CA ASN A 1 12.19 0.82 -2.06
C ASN A 1 11.67 -0.27 -1.11
N SER A 2 11.64 -1.54 -1.56
CA SER A 2 11.28 -2.71 -0.71
C SER A 2 12.23 -2.94 0.48
N LEU A 3 13.42 -2.33 0.49
CA LEU A 3 14.38 -2.36 1.60
C LEU A 3 14.01 -1.40 2.76
N ILE A 4 13.16 -0.41 2.52
CA ILE A 4 12.82 0.63 3.51
C ILE A 4 12.36 0.03 4.85
N PRO A 5 11.42 -0.94 4.91
CA PRO A 5 10.96 -1.50 6.18
C PRO A 5 12.05 -2.28 6.94
N PHE A 6 13.12 -2.68 6.24
CA PHE A 6 14.19 -3.51 6.77
C PHE A 6 15.48 -2.72 7.05
N THR A 7 15.42 -1.40 6.93
CA THR A 7 16.57 -0.51 7.15
C THR A 7 16.35 0.32 8.42
N TYR A 8 17.29 0.26 9.36
CA TYR A 8 17.27 1.04 10.59
C TYR A 8 18.70 1.41 11.02
N GLY A 9 18.92 2.65 11.47
CA GLY A 9 20.22 3.11 11.95
C GLY A 9 21.39 2.91 10.96
N GLY A 10 21.12 2.96 9.66
CA GLY A 10 22.11 2.74 8.60
C GLY A 10 22.43 1.26 8.29
N GLY A 11 21.82 0.32 9.01
CA GLY A 11 21.94 -1.12 8.76
C GLY A 11 20.73 -1.69 8.01
N VAL A 12 20.96 -2.75 7.21
CA VAL A 12 19.93 -3.55 6.56
C VAL A 12 19.79 -4.88 7.31
N TYR A 13 18.58 -5.21 7.78
CA TYR A 13 18.33 -6.33 8.68
C TYR A 13 17.56 -7.48 8.04
N ALA A 14 17.04 -7.30 6.83
CA ALA A 14 16.41 -8.37 6.04
C ALA A 14 16.65 -8.18 4.54
N ILE A 15 16.56 -9.27 3.79
CA ILE A 15 16.50 -9.22 2.32
C ILE A 15 15.03 -9.33 1.92
N PRO A 16 14.46 -8.40 1.15
CA PRO A 16 13.07 -8.49 0.69
C PRO A 16 12.80 -9.79 -0.06
N GLU A 17 11.70 -10.43 0.27
CA GLU A 17 11.26 -11.69 -0.32
C GLU A 17 10.00 -11.49 -1.18
N THR A 18 8.97 -10.85 -0.59
CA THR A 18 7.76 -10.49 -1.32
C THR A 18 7.52 -8.99 -1.27
N LEU A 19 6.82 -8.48 -2.27
CA LEU A 19 6.34 -7.11 -2.32
C LEU A 19 4.94 -7.10 -2.93
N SER A 20 3.95 -6.61 -2.17
CA SER A 20 2.63 -6.31 -2.70
C SER A 20 2.34 -4.81 -2.61
N PHE A 21 1.51 -4.29 -3.50
CA PHE A 21 1.19 -2.87 -3.55
C PHE A 21 -0.17 -2.61 -4.22
N PRO A 22 -0.82 -1.50 -3.92
CA PRO A 22 -2.09 -1.15 -4.53
C PRO A 22 -1.93 -0.75 -5.99
N ILE A 23 -2.94 -1.10 -6.80
CA ILE A 23 -3.15 -0.65 -8.17
C ILE A 23 -4.63 -0.35 -8.36
N LEU A 24 -5.00 0.42 -9.38
CA LEU A 24 -6.39 0.69 -9.71
C LEU A 24 -6.93 -0.42 -10.61
N PHE A 25 -8.00 -1.09 -10.19
CA PHE A 25 -8.80 -2.02 -11.01
C PHE A 25 -10.03 -1.29 -11.52
N TYR A 26 -10.43 -1.52 -12.76
CA TYR A 26 -11.64 -0.93 -13.32
C TYR A 26 -12.33 -1.83 -14.35
N ARG A 27 -13.66 -1.77 -14.39
CA ARG A 27 -14.51 -2.44 -15.35
C ARG A 27 -14.58 -1.61 -16.64
N THR A 28 -13.97 -2.12 -17.70
CA THR A 28 -13.90 -1.43 -19.02
C THR A 28 -15.28 -1.27 -19.65
N ASP A 29 -16.11 -2.29 -19.53
CA ASP A 29 -17.49 -2.31 -20.04
C ASP A 29 -18.38 -1.27 -19.31
N ILE A 30 -18.37 -1.26 -17.99
CA ILE A 30 -19.21 -0.36 -17.19
C ILE A 30 -18.76 1.10 -17.34
N LEU A 31 -17.45 1.37 -17.29
CA LEU A 31 -16.97 2.74 -17.46
C LEU A 31 -17.29 3.29 -18.84
N ALA A 32 -17.17 2.43 -19.88
CA ALA A 32 -17.55 2.82 -21.26
C ALA A 32 -19.06 3.10 -21.38
N GLU A 33 -19.91 2.27 -20.77
CA GLU A 33 -21.36 2.48 -20.75
C GLU A 33 -21.76 3.81 -20.07
N LEU A 34 -21.07 4.16 -18.98
CA LEU A 34 -21.31 5.39 -18.22
C LEU A 34 -20.60 6.62 -18.81
N GLY A 35 -19.73 6.45 -19.81
CA GLY A 35 -18.92 7.53 -20.38
C GLY A 35 -17.89 8.08 -19.38
N ILE A 36 -17.46 7.28 -18.42
CA ILE A 36 -16.49 7.65 -17.39
C ILE A 36 -15.07 7.30 -17.83
N GLU A 37 -14.17 8.28 -17.81
CA GLU A 37 -12.75 8.03 -18.04
C GLU A 37 -12.07 7.47 -16.78
N VAL A 38 -10.99 6.70 -16.99
CA VAL A 38 -10.16 6.19 -15.88
C VAL A 38 -9.48 7.36 -15.17
N PRO A 39 -9.71 7.57 -13.85
CA PRO A 39 -9.20 8.71 -13.13
C PRO A 39 -7.67 8.67 -13.02
N LYS A 40 -7.03 9.80 -13.23
CA LYS A 40 -5.57 9.98 -13.14
C LYS A 40 -5.15 10.65 -11.84
N THR A 41 -6.05 11.43 -11.24
CA THR A 41 -5.84 12.18 -10.00
C THR A 41 -6.95 11.92 -9.00
N TRP A 42 -6.74 12.28 -7.74
CA TRP A 42 -7.79 12.21 -6.71
C TRP A 42 -8.92 13.20 -6.95
N ASP A 43 -8.66 14.28 -7.69
CA ASP A 43 -9.72 15.23 -8.08
C ASP A 43 -10.66 14.56 -9.09
N ASP A 44 -10.11 13.87 -10.12
CA ASP A 44 -10.91 13.07 -11.06
C ASP A 44 -11.74 12.00 -10.32
N VAL A 45 -11.16 11.36 -9.27
CA VAL A 45 -11.88 10.38 -8.43
C VAL A 45 -13.08 11.03 -7.75
N THR A 46 -12.95 12.24 -7.22
CA THR A 46 -14.07 12.90 -6.53
C THR A 46 -15.20 13.29 -7.48
N GLU A 47 -14.89 13.65 -8.71
CA GLU A 47 -15.89 13.89 -9.76
C GLU A 47 -16.58 12.59 -10.17
N MET A 48 -15.81 11.56 -10.45
CA MET A 48 -16.33 10.23 -10.84
C MET A 48 -17.23 9.60 -9.78
N ILE A 49 -16.94 9.75 -8.48
CA ILE A 49 -17.76 9.18 -7.40
C ILE A 49 -19.21 9.70 -7.47
N VAL A 50 -19.43 10.94 -7.91
CA VAL A 50 -20.76 11.50 -8.06
C VAL A 50 -21.53 10.75 -9.14
N ASP A 51 -20.89 10.49 -10.29
CA ASP A 51 -21.51 9.75 -11.40
C ASP A 51 -21.79 8.28 -11.04
N LEU A 52 -20.84 7.63 -10.35
CA LEU A 52 -21.05 6.28 -9.82
C LEU A 52 -22.24 6.22 -8.86
N SER A 53 -22.34 7.21 -7.97
CA SER A 53 -23.40 7.29 -6.97
C SER A 53 -24.80 7.42 -7.60
N HIS A 54 -24.93 8.19 -8.68
CA HIS A 54 -26.17 8.31 -9.46
C HIS A 54 -26.62 6.98 -10.07
N ASN A 55 -25.69 6.05 -10.28
CA ASN A 55 -25.94 4.71 -10.81
C ASN A 55 -25.95 3.63 -9.73
N ASN A 56 -26.06 3.99 -8.43
CA ASN A 56 -26.01 3.08 -7.28
C ASN A 56 -24.72 2.24 -7.21
N MET A 57 -23.62 2.78 -7.74
CA MET A 57 -22.30 2.18 -7.74
C MET A 57 -21.38 2.94 -6.78
N GLN A 58 -20.27 2.32 -6.39
CA GLN A 58 -19.32 2.89 -5.44
C GLN A 58 -17.89 2.75 -5.92
N PHE A 59 -17.05 3.71 -5.55
CA PHE A 59 -15.61 3.62 -5.64
C PHE A 59 -15.04 2.86 -4.45
N GLY A 60 -14.09 1.94 -4.70
CA GLY A 60 -13.43 1.15 -3.67
C GLY A 60 -12.07 1.72 -3.27
N PHE A 61 -11.94 2.19 -2.02
CA PHE A 61 -10.67 2.57 -1.42
C PHE A 61 -10.77 2.31 0.10
N ALA A 62 -10.14 1.25 0.59
CA ALA A 62 -10.31 0.82 1.98
C ALA A 62 -9.71 1.80 3.00
N GLY A 63 -10.38 1.95 4.15
CA GLY A 63 -9.91 2.77 5.26
C GLY A 63 -8.74 2.12 6.00
N SER A 64 -7.49 2.43 5.62
CA SER A 64 -6.27 1.85 6.20
C SER A 64 -5.13 2.86 6.29
N LEU A 65 -4.16 2.58 7.18
CA LEU A 65 -2.92 3.38 7.26
C LEU A 65 -2.16 3.38 5.93
N GLN A 66 -2.09 2.26 5.21
CA GLN A 66 -1.37 2.15 3.94
C GLN A 66 -1.98 3.05 2.86
N ASN A 67 -3.32 3.06 2.76
CA ASN A 67 -4.02 3.91 1.81
C ASN A 67 -3.91 5.39 2.17
N PHE A 68 -4.01 5.72 3.45
CA PHE A 68 -3.72 7.09 3.92
C PHE A 68 -2.27 7.49 3.61
N ALA A 69 -1.30 6.63 3.93
CA ALA A 69 0.12 6.90 3.68
C ALA A 69 0.41 7.05 2.17
N THR A 70 -0.34 6.37 1.30
CA THR A 70 -0.28 6.61 -0.15
C THR A 70 -0.61 8.08 -0.48
N MET A 71 -1.73 8.61 0.00
CA MET A 71 -2.08 10.02 -0.20
C MET A 71 -1.11 10.98 0.50
N LEU A 72 -0.60 10.60 1.67
CA LEU A 72 0.39 11.36 2.43
C LEU A 72 1.71 11.53 1.64
N TYR A 73 2.27 10.44 1.12
CA TYR A 73 3.50 10.50 0.32
C TYR A 73 3.29 11.21 -1.02
N GLN A 74 2.11 11.09 -1.62
CA GLN A 74 1.76 11.86 -2.81
C GLN A 74 1.69 13.37 -2.52
N ASN A 75 1.35 13.75 -1.28
CA ASN A 75 1.36 15.14 -0.79
C ASN A 75 2.72 15.58 -0.21
N ASN A 76 3.80 14.83 -0.48
CA ASN A 76 5.17 15.03 0.00
C ASN A 76 5.33 14.96 1.53
N GLY A 77 4.37 14.41 2.25
CA GLY A 77 4.47 14.15 3.69
C GLY A 77 5.19 12.85 4.01
N LYS A 78 5.37 12.56 5.30
CA LYS A 78 6.04 11.38 5.85
C LYS A 78 5.24 10.80 7.00
N VAL A 79 5.37 9.49 7.22
CA VAL A 79 4.77 8.83 8.39
C VAL A 79 5.58 9.12 9.66
N TYR A 80 6.92 9.11 9.53
CA TYR A 80 7.84 9.37 10.63
C TYR A 80 8.83 10.47 10.26
N SER A 81 9.39 11.14 11.27
CA SER A 81 10.52 12.07 11.16
C SER A 81 11.75 11.39 10.54
N ASP A 82 12.64 12.19 9.95
CA ASP A 82 13.84 11.67 9.26
C ASP A 82 14.79 10.92 10.19
N ASP A 83 14.80 11.26 11.48
CA ASP A 83 15.58 10.58 12.51
C ASP A 83 14.86 9.36 13.12
N ALA A 84 13.65 9.03 12.62
CA ALA A 84 12.84 7.92 13.08
C ALA A 84 12.52 7.94 14.59
N THR A 85 12.42 9.14 15.18
CA THR A 85 12.17 9.32 16.62
C THR A 85 10.73 9.70 16.97
N ALA A 86 9.95 10.13 15.98
CA ALA A 86 8.56 10.55 16.13
C ALA A 86 7.74 10.33 14.86
N SER A 87 6.42 10.33 14.99
CA SER A 87 5.51 10.43 13.86
C SER A 87 5.51 11.87 13.31
N ALA A 88 5.43 12.01 11.99
CA ALA A 88 5.31 13.29 11.29
C ALA A 88 3.84 13.68 11.00
N PHE A 89 2.86 13.07 11.65
CA PHE A 89 1.43 13.35 11.41
C PHE A 89 0.97 14.73 11.92
N ASN A 90 1.80 15.44 12.66
CA ASN A 90 1.59 16.83 13.04
C ASN A 90 2.05 17.86 11.98
N GLU A 91 2.66 17.43 10.88
CA GLU A 91 3.09 18.28 9.80
C GLU A 91 1.90 18.68 8.90
N ASN A 92 1.99 19.81 8.23
CA ASN A 92 0.90 20.35 7.39
C ASN A 92 0.53 19.39 6.24
N GLU A 93 1.50 18.73 5.65
CA GLU A 93 1.34 17.74 4.59
C GLU A 93 0.48 16.56 5.04
N ALA A 94 0.69 16.10 6.28
CA ALA A 94 -0.08 15.00 6.86
C ALA A 94 -1.50 15.42 7.21
N ILE A 95 -1.67 16.60 7.78
CA ILE A 95 -2.98 17.17 8.10
C ILE A 95 -3.80 17.32 6.82
N THR A 96 -3.23 17.94 5.78
CA THR A 96 -3.89 18.14 4.49
C THR A 96 -4.25 16.80 3.83
N ALA A 97 -3.34 15.83 3.86
CA ALA A 97 -3.61 14.50 3.33
C ALA A 97 -4.73 13.79 4.12
N PHE A 98 -4.75 13.91 5.45
CA PHE A 98 -5.77 13.30 6.29
C PHE A 98 -7.16 13.92 6.10
N GLU A 99 -7.23 15.24 5.95
CA GLU A 99 -8.47 15.94 5.62
C GLU A 99 -9.04 15.49 4.27
N LYS A 100 -8.18 15.40 3.23
CA LYS A 100 -8.59 14.89 1.91
C LYS A 100 -9.02 13.41 1.98
N TYR A 101 -8.26 12.59 2.70
CA TYR A 101 -8.55 11.17 2.86
C TYR A 101 -9.88 10.93 3.58
N THR A 102 -10.11 11.58 4.72
CA THR A 102 -11.35 11.44 5.50
C THR A 102 -12.57 12.00 4.76
N LYS A 103 -12.40 13.03 3.93
CA LYS A 103 -13.46 13.59 3.08
C LYS A 103 -14.07 12.54 2.13
N LEU A 104 -13.29 11.60 1.63
CA LEU A 104 -13.79 10.51 0.77
C LEU A 104 -14.88 9.70 1.49
N TYR A 105 -14.73 9.47 2.78
CA TYR A 105 -15.66 8.66 3.58
C TYR A 105 -16.76 9.50 4.22
N GLN A 106 -16.44 10.69 4.74
CA GLN A 106 -17.43 11.56 5.40
C GLN A 106 -18.37 12.21 4.41
N TYR A 107 -17.85 12.76 3.32
CA TYR A 107 -18.63 13.53 2.35
C TYR A 107 -19.10 12.64 1.19
N PHE A 108 -18.20 11.94 0.53
CA PHE A 108 -18.51 11.12 -0.64
C PHE A 108 -19.05 9.73 -0.30
N LYS A 109 -19.07 9.34 1.00
CA LYS A 109 -19.68 8.10 1.50
C LYS A 109 -19.16 6.82 0.86
N ILE A 110 -17.89 6.79 0.43
CA ILE A 110 -17.28 5.53 -0.01
C ILE A 110 -17.19 4.55 1.16
N PRO A 111 -17.24 3.23 0.92
CA PRO A 111 -17.22 2.24 1.98
C PRO A 111 -15.84 2.15 2.64
N VAL A 112 -15.81 2.12 3.98
CA VAL A 112 -14.57 1.96 4.76
C VAL A 112 -13.94 0.58 4.56
N THR A 113 -14.79 -0.47 4.45
CA THR A 113 -14.40 -1.85 4.21
C THR A 113 -15.34 -2.48 3.19
N PHE A 114 -14.83 -3.40 2.40
CA PHE A 114 -15.63 -4.09 1.37
C PHE A 114 -14.96 -5.38 0.92
N GLU A 115 -15.78 -6.30 0.42
CA GLU A 115 -15.33 -7.50 -0.29
C GLU A 115 -15.12 -7.16 -1.77
N PHE A 116 -13.87 -6.91 -2.15
CA PHE A 116 -13.53 -6.37 -3.47
C PHE A 116 -14.01 -7.27 -4.61
N ALA A 117 -13.57 -8.53 -4.64
CA ALA A 117 -13.80 -9.40 -5.79
C ALA A 117 -15.30 -9.60 -6.09
N ASN A 118 -16.14 -9.79 -5.05
CA ASN A 118 -17.56 -9.98 -5.22
C ASN A 118 -18.27 -8.71 -5.70
N ARG A 119 -17.96 -7.54 -5.10
CA ARG A 119 -18.58 -6.28 -5.48
C ARG A 119 -18.14 -5.79 -6.85
N PHE A 120 -16.87 -6.01 -7.20
CA PHE A 120 -16.31 -5.70 -8.50
C PHE A 120 -16.96 -6.58 -9.60
N ARG A 121 -17.03 -7.88 -9.36
CA ARG A 121 -17.68 -8.84 -10.26
C ARG A 121 -19.13 -8.46 -10.58
N ASN A 122 -19.90 -8.08 -9.56
CA ASN A 122 -21.32 -7.73 -9.69
C ASN A 122 -21.56 -6.30 -10.21
N GLY A 123 -20.51 -5.52 -10.52
CA GLY A 123 -20.64 -4.15 -10.99
C GLY A 123 -21.03 -3.12 -9.92
N GLN A 124 -21.20 -3.52 -8.65
CA GLN A 124 -21.52 -2.60 -7.55
C GLN A 124 -20.35 -1.66 -7.21
N MET A 125 -19.11 -2.09 -7.54
CA MET A 125 -17.88 -1.38 -7.32
C MET A 125 -17.01 -1.52 -8.58
N PRO A 126 -17.38 -0.84 -9.69
CA PRO A 126 -16.75 -1.06 -10.99
C PRO A 126 -15.33 -0.52 -11.07
N ILE A 127 -14.90 0.21 -10.05
CA ILE A 127 -13.55 0.78 -9.96
C ILE A 127 -13.09 0.80 -8.49
N ALA A 128 -11.88 0.34 -8.25
CA ALA A 128 -11.32 0.27 -6.89
C ALA A 128 -9.79 0.27 -6.90
N VAL A 129 -9.20 0.85 -5.85
CA VAL A 129 -7.79 0.66 -5.52
C VAL A 129 -7.68 -0.56 -4.60
N ALA A 130 -6.99 -1.58 -5.06
CA ALA A 130 -6.79 -2.84 -4.35
C ALA A 130 -5.37 -3.37 -4.59
N ASP A 131 -4.94 -4.34 -3.77
CA ASP A 131 -3.66 -5.01 -3.97
C ASP A 131 -3.61 -5.69 -5.36
N TYR A 132 -2.48 -5.56 -6.07
CA TYR A 132 -2.35 -6.11 -7.42
C TYR A 132 -2.56 -7.63 -7.48
N MET A 133 -2.35 -8.33 -6.37
CA MET A 133 -2.61 -9.78 -6.27
C MET A 133 -4.10 -10.14 -6.38
N GLN A 134 -5.00 -9.16 -6.27
CA GLN A 134 -6.43 -9.37 -6.59
C GLN A 134 -6.67 -9.78 -8.04
N TYR A 135 -5.71 -9.53 -8.94
CA TYR A 135 -5.70 -10.10 -10.28
C TYR A 135 -5.94 -11.63 -10.26
N ASN A 136 -5.22 -12.33 -9.39
CA ASN A 136 -5.34 -13.79 -9.27
C ASN A 136 -6.73 -14.21 -8.78
N THR A 137 -7.26 -13.46 -7.81
CA THR A 137 -8.61 -13.71 -7.27
C THR A 137 -9.67 -13.52 -8.36
N LEU A 138 -9.59 -12.44 -9.14
CA LEU A 138 -10.54 -12.15 -10.22
C LEU A 138 -10.47 -13.21 -11.33
N ARG A 139 -9.28 -13.63 -11.73
CA ARG A 139 -9.08 -14.65 -12.77
C ARG A 139 -9.72 -16.00 -12.42
N ILE A 140 -9.89 -16.30 -11.14
CA ILE A 140 -10.42 -17.57 -10.67
C ILE A 140 -11.89 -17.48 -10.30
N PHE A 141 -12.25 -16.46 -9.48
CA PHE A 141 -13.59 -16.35 -8.89
C PHE A 141 -14.55 -15.47 -9.69
N ALA A 142 -14.07 -14.81 -10.74
CA ALA A 142 -14.85 -13.89 -11.56
C ALA A 142 -14.57 -14.10 -13.07
N SER A 143 -14.47 -15.37 -13.49
CA SER A 143 -14.15 -15.72 -14.87
C SER A 143 -15.21 -15.24 -15.88
N GLU A 144 -16.44 -15.01 -15.45
CA GLU A 144 -17.53 -14.47 -16.27
C GLU A 144 -17.32 -13.02 -16.69
N ILE A 145 -16.43 -12.28 -16.01
CA ILE A 145 -16.04 -10.90 -16.40
C ILE A 145 -14.65 -10.84 -17.01
N ASP A 146 -14.09 -11.98 -17.39
CA ASP A 146 -12.77 -12.03 -18.03
C ASP A 146 -12.78 -11.23 -19.36
N GLY A 147 -11.78 -10.34 -19.52
CA GLY A 147 -11.74 -9.39 -20.64
C GLY A 147 -12.61 -8.14 -20.50
N LEU A 148 -13.46 -8.04 -19.46
CA LEU A 148 -14.30 -6.87 -19.18
C LEU A 148 -13.71 -5.93 -18.12
N TRP A 149 -12.45 -6.12 -17.74
CA TRP A 149 -11.77 -5.27 -16.77
C TRP A 149 -10.29 -5.12 -17.11
N SER A 150 -9.70 -4.07 -16.58
CA SER A 150 -8.27 -3.78 -16.71
C SER A 150 -7.75 -3.13 -15.44
N ILE A 151 -6.46 -2.80 -15.46
CA ILE A 151 -5.80 -2.06 -14.38
C ILE A 151 -5.17 -0.77 -14.91
N ALA A 152 -4.92 0.16 -13.99
CA ALA A 152 -4.17 1.38 -14.26
C ALA A 152 -3.37 1.76 -13.00
N PRO A 153 -2.38 2.65 -13.10
CA PRO A 153 -1.75 3.22 -11.91
C PRO A 153 -2.77 3.89 -10.99
N VAL A 154 -2.52 3.81 -9.67
CA VAL A 154 -3.34 4.47 -8.65
C VAL A 154 -3.42 5.98 -8.96
N PRO A 155 -4.59 6.62 -8.81
CA PRO A 155 -4.74 8.06 -8.94
C PRO A 155 -3.72 8.81 -8.09
N GLY A 156 -3.10 9.81 -8.67
CA GLY A 156 -2.05 10.57 -8.01
C GLY A 156 -2.49 11.96 -7.57
N THR A 157 -1.57 12.68 -6.95
CA THR A 157 -1.73 14.09 -6.60
C THR A 157 -0.97 14.96 -7.60
N MET A 158 -1.64 15.96 -8.15
CA MET A 158 -1.02 16.95 -9.05
C MET A 158 0.00 17.79 -8.27
N ARG A 159 1.22 17.90 -8.81
CA ARG A 159 2.27 18.79 -8.29
C ARG A 159 2.17 20.17 -8.91
N SER A 160 2.84 21.15 -8.31
CA SER A 160 2.90 22.52 -8.82
C SER A 160 3.58 22.66 -10.19
N ASP A 161 4.42 21.68 -10.58
CA ASP A 161 5.08 21.63 -11.89
C ASP A 161 4.22 20.96 -12.97
N GLY A 162 2.98 20.58 -12.66
CA GLY A 162 2.06 19.90 -13.58
C GLY A 162 2.28 18.39 -13.70
N THR A 163 3.25 17.82 -13.00
CA THR A 163 3.42 16.35 -12.95
C THR A 163 2.50 15.71 -11.92
N ILE A 164 2.17 14.44 -12.10
CA ILE A 164 1.34 13.68 -11.18
C ILE A 164 2.23 12.79 -10.32
N ASN A 165 2.20 12.99 -9.00
CA ASN A 165 2.84 12.09 -8.04
C ASN A 165 1.97 10.85 -7.82
N ARG A 166 2.42 9.70 -8.28
CA ARG A 166 1.71 8.40 -8.21
C ARG A 166 2.35 7.44 -7.20
N THR A 167 3.06 7.98 -6.21
CA THR A 167 3.64 7.15 -5.14
C THR A 167 2.56 6.36 -4.43
N VAL A 168 2.78 5.05 -4.24
CA VAL A 168 1.91 4.17 -3.46
C VAL A 168 2.71 3.45 -2.38
N VAL A 169 2.01 3.07 -1.32
CA VAL A 169 2.61 2.31 -0.22
C VAL A 169 2.39 0.82 -0.42
N GLY A 170 3.49 0.10 -0.61
CA GLY A 170 3.51 -1.36 -0.64
C GLY A 170 3.82 -1.96 0.73
N THR A 171 3.60 -3.26 0.82
CA THR A 171 3.95 -4.10 1.96
C THR A 171 4.95 -5.16 1.51
N ALA A 172 6.07 -5.24 2.22
CA ALA A 172 7.12 -6.22 1.92
C ALA A 172 7.27 -7.22 3.07
N THR A 173 7.56 -8.48 2.74
CA THR A 173 8.11 -9.47 3.68
C THR A 173 9.58 -9.67 3.38
N GLY A 174 10.34 -10.15 4.36
CA GLY A 174 11.77 -10.35 4.17
C GLY A 174 12.33 -11.54 4.93
N CYS A 175 13.42 -12.08 4.39
CA CYS A 175 14.22 -13.09 5.04
C CYS A 175 15.19 -12.46 6.02
N ILE A 176 15.21 -12.96 7.26
CA ILE A 176 16.13 -12.51 8.32
C ILE A 176 17.05 -13.63 8.77
N MET A 177 18.24 -13.26 9.24
CA MET A 177 19.12 -14.18 9.95
C MET A 177 19.05 -13.94 11.45
N ILE A 178 18.68 -14.97 12.21
CA ILE A 178 18.55 -14.85 13.67
C ILE A 178 19.96 -14.76 14.29
N LYS A 179 20.17 -13.79 15.21
CA LYS A 179 21.45 -13.53 15.89
C LYS A 179 22.09 -14.78 16.51
N GLY A 180 21.26 -15.70 17.03
CA GLY A 180 21.71 -16.92 17.71
C GLY A 180 22.13 -18.07 16.78
N THR A 181 22.05 -17.93 15.44
CA THR A 181 22.45 -19.02 14.54
C THR A 181 23.95 -19.34 14.65
N LYS A 182 24.27 -20.64 14.72
CA LYS A 182 25.65 -21.14 14.73
C LYS A 182 26.25 -21.27 13.32
N ASN A 183 25.41 -21.27 12.29
CA ASN A 183 25.78 -21.49 10.88
C ASN A 183 25.54 -20.25 10.02
N LYS A 184 26.13 -19.12 10.40
CA LYS A 184 25.90 -17.81 9.75
C LYS A 184 26.22 -17.82 8.25
N GLU A 185 27.35 -18.43 7.85
CA GLU A 185 27.72 -18.52 6.43
C GLU A 185 26.69 -19.30 5.61
N SER A 186 26.24 -20.47 6.09
CA SER A 186 25.26 -21.28 5.39
C SER A 186 23.90 -20.58 5.33
N ALA A 187 23.50 -19.93 6.42
CA ALA A 187 22.27 -19.13 6.45
C ALA A 187 22.32 -17.98 5.44
N TRP A 188 23.45 -17.27 5.36
CA TRP A 188 23.64 -16.18 4.38
C TRP A 188 23.59 -16.70 2.93
N LYS A 189 24.29 -17.78 2.64
CA LYS A 189 24.23 -18.42 1.31
C LYS A 189 22.83 -18.84 0.92
N PHE A 190 22.06 -19.41 1.88
CA PHE A 190 20.66 -19.76 1.65
C PHE A 190 19.80 -18.53 1.37
N MET A 191 19.95 -17.43 2.15
CA MET A 191 19.20 -16.19 1.92
C MET A 191 19.49 -15.61 0.53
N GLN A 192 20.77 -15.54 0.13
CA GLN A 192 21.17 -15.08 -1.20
C GLN A 192 20.60 -15.96 -2.31
N TRP A 193 20.65 -17.28 -2.14
CA TRP A 193 20.10 -18.22 -3.09
C TRP A 193 18.57 -18.07 -3.19
N TRP A 194 17.86 -18.05 -2.06
CA TRP A 194 16.41 -17.95 -2.02
C TRP A 194 15.86 -16.66 -2.64
N THR A 195 16.52 -15.54 -2.44
CA THR A 195 16.11 -14.23 -2.96
C THR A 195 16.69 -13.88 -4.33
N SER A 196 17.46 -14.81 -4.94
CA SER A 196 17.98 -14.60 -6.30
C SER A 196 16.85 -14.62 -7.35
N ALA A 197 17.05 -13.89 -8.46
CA ALA A 197 16.05 -13.79 -9.52
C ALA A 197 15.64 -15.16 -10.06
N ASP A 198 16.63 -16.01 -10.38
CA ASP A 198 16.39 -17.34 -10.96
C ASP A 198 15.54 -18.23 -10.04
N ILE A 199 15.82 -18.21 -8.73
CA ILE A 199 15.10 -19.07 -7.78
C ILE A 199 13.70 -18.55 -7.52
N GLN A 200 13.54 -17.23 -7.38
CA GLN A 200 12.23 -16.60 -7.20
C GLN A 200 11.33 -16.81 -8.43
N GLU A 201 11.87 -16.69 -9.64
CA GLU A 201 11.18 -17.00 -10.88
C GLU A 201 10.76 -18.47 -10.96
N GLN A 202 11.71 -19.41 -10.75
CA GLN A 202 11.42 -20.84 -10.78
C GLN A 202 10.40 -21.25 -9.72
N TYR A 203 10.53 -20.70 -8.51
CA TYR A 203 9.58 -20.95 -7.43
C TYR A 203 8.18 -20.45 -7.80
N GLY A 204 8.07 -19.20 -8.24
CA GLY A 204 6.78 -18.59 -8.62
C GLY A 204 6.09 -19.37 -9.74
N LYS A 205 6.82 -19.73 -10.80
CA LYS A 205 6.29 -20.55 -11.91
C LYS A 205 5.82 -21.93 -11.45
N LYS A 206 6.63 -22.63 -10.64
CA LYS A 206 6.28 -23.98 -10.15
C LYS A 206 5.11 -23.98 -9.17
N VAL A 207 5.01 -22.98 -8.32
CA VAL A 207 3.88 -22.84 -7.40
C VAL A 207 2.59 -22.61 -8.19
N GLU A 208 2.62 -21.72 -9.16
CA GLU A 208 1.47 -21.47 -10.03
C GLU A 208 1.09 -22.69 -10.88
N GLU A 209 2.08 -23.39 -11.45
CA GLU A 209 1.85 -24.63 -12.20
C GLU A 209 1.14 -25.70 -11.36
N LYS A 210 1.51 -25.83 -10.08
CA LYS A 210 0.97 -26.88 -9.20
C LYS A 210 -0.34 -26.53 -8.52
N LEU A 211 -0.50 -25.26 -8.14
CA LEU A 211 -1.60 -24.81 -7.28
C LEU A 211 -2.56 -23.85 -8.02
N GLY A 212 -2.27 -23.54 -9.27
CA GLY A 212 -3.05 -22.60 -10.09
C GLY A 212 -2.69 -21.14 -9.88
N ALA A 213 -3.32 -20.28 -10.67
CA ALA A 213 -3.04 -18.83 -10.69
C ALA A 213 -3.28 -18.13 -9.33
N SER A 214 -4.13 -18.70 -8.45
CA SER A 214 -4.34 -18.15 -7.09
C SER A 214 -3.07 -18.17 -6.23
N ALA A 215 -2.14 -19.05 -6.53
CA ALA A 215 -0.90 -19.20 -5.80
C ALA A 215 0.27 -18.40 -6.43
N ARG A 216 -0.02 -17.52 -7.39
CA ARG A 216 1.00 -16.68 -8.00
C ARG A 216 1.78 -15.91 -6.95
N TYR A 217 3.08 -15.92 -7.09
CA TYR A 217 3.99 -15.41 -6.10
C TYR A 217 4.24 -13.89 -6.27
N ALA A 218 4.16 -13.14 -5.18
CA ALA A 218 4.39 -11.70 -5.17
C ALA A 218 5.90 -11.39 -4.97
N ALA A 219 6.75 -11.77 -5.92
CA ALA A 219 8.19 -11.62 -5.81
C ALA A 219 8.60 -10.17 -5.58
N ALA A 220 9.47 -9.90 -4.57
CA ALA A 220 10.09 -8.59 -4.39
C ALA A 220 11.26 -8.37 -5.38
N ASN A 221 11.78 -9.43 -5.96
CA ASN A 221 12.81 -9.35 -7.00
C ASN A 221 12.16 -8.92 -8.32
N ALA A 222 12.52 -7.73 -8.82
CA ALA A 222 11.89 -7.12 -9.99
C ALA A 222 12.08 -7.98 -11.26
N VAL A 223 13.24 -8.62 -11.42
CA VAL A 223 13.52 -9.50 -12.58
C VAL A 223 12.64 -10.75 -12.50
N ALA A 224 12.54 -11.37 -11.33
CA ALA A 224 11.67 -12.52 -11.14
C ALA A 224 10.19 -12.16 -11.39
N LEU A 225 9.73 -11.01 -10.88
CA LEU A 225 8.36 -10.55 -11.07
C LEU A 225 8.01 -10.37 -12.55
N GLU A 226 8.95 -9.82 -13.35
CA GLU A 226 8.79 -9.63 -14.80
C GLU A 226 8.57 -10.96 -15.54
N HIS A 227 9.27 -12.01 -15.10
CA HIS A 227 9.24 -13.31 -15.76
C HIS A 227 8.11 -14.23 -15.29
N LEU A 228 7.28 -13.80 -14.33
CA LEU A 228 6.07 -14.53 -13.96
C LEU A 228 5.02 -14.46 -15.09
N PRO A 229 4.05 -15.40 -15.14
CA PRO A 229 3.14 -15.52 -16.28
C PRO A 229 2.01 -14.47 -16.27
N TRP A 230 2.37 -13.20 -16.34
CA TRP A 230 1.45 -12.08 -16.56
C TRP A 230 1.02 -11.99 -18.03
N SER A 231 -0.18 -11.45 -18.30
CA SER A 231 -0.45 -10.95 -19.65
C SER A 231 0.42 -9.70 -19.92
N TYR A 232 0.74 -9.46 -21.18
CA TYR A 232 1.57 -8.32 -21.57
C TYR A 232 0.95 -6.99 -21.11
N GLU A 233 -0.34 -6.82 -21.33
CA GLU A 233 -1.07 -5.61 -20.96
C GLU A 233 -1.04 -5.38 -19.44
N PHE A 234 -1.30 -6.44 -18.68
CA PHE A 234 -1.26 -6.36 -17.21
C PHE A 234 0.12 -6.01 -16.70
N TYR A 235 1.17 -6.68 -17.19
CA TYR A 235 2.53 -6.42 -16.75
C TYR A 235 2.99 -5.00 -17.09
N ASN A 236 2.58 -4.46 -18.25
CA ASN A 236 2.92 -3.10 -18.66
C ASN A 236 2.39 -2.06 -17.66
N GLU A 237 1.13 -2.16 -17.24
CA GLU A 237 0.53 -1.28 -16.24
C GLU A 237 1.15 -1.51 -14.84
N LEU A 238 1.37 -2.78 -14.45
CA LEU A 238 2.03 -3.14 -13.20
C LEU A 238 3.43 -2.54 -13.12
N SER A 239 4.22 -2.65 -14.21
CA SER A 239 5.59 -2.10 -14.30
C SER A 239 5.62 -0.57 -14.22
N SER A 240 4.58 0.10 -14.68
CA SER A 240 4.40 1.54 -14.55
C SER A 240 4.21 1.95 -13.08
N GLN A 241 3.39 1.20 -12.33
CA GLN A 241 3.14 1.49 -10.91
C GLN A 241 4.34 1.15 -10.03
N ILE A 242 5.03 0.01 -10.26
CA ILE A 242 6.11 -0.47 -9.38
C ILE A 242 7.26 0.53 -9.22
N LYS A 243 7.50 1.37 -10.22
CA LYS A 243 8.51 2.44 -10.18
C LYS A 243 8.21 3.49 -9.10
N ASN A 244 6.95 3.60 -8.71
CA ASN A 244 6.44 4.56 -7.73
C ASN A 244 6.05 3.89 -6.40
N VAL A 245 6.43 2.63 -6.18
CA VAL A 245 6.17 1.94 -4.91
C VAL A 245 7.20 2.36 -3.86
N THR A 246 6.73 2.67 -2.67
CA THR A 246 7.54 2.86 -1.46
C THR A 246 6.93 2.03 -0.33
N CYS A 247 7.61 1.97 0.82
CA CYS A 247 7.09 1.31 2.02
C CYS A 247 7.17 2.27 3.21
N ILE A 248 6.39 2.01 4.25
CA ILE A 248 6.51 2.72 5.52
C ILE A 248 7.76 2.18 6.24
N PRO A 249 8.65 3.05 6.74
CA PRO A 249 9.78 2.61 7.56
C PRO A 249 9.31 1.93 8.84
N GLU A 250 10.04 0.94 9.32
CA GLU A 250 9.82 0.35 10.64
C GLU A 250 10.63 1.12 11.68
N VAL A 251 9.94 1.53 12.76
CA VAL A 251 10.54 2.25 13.88
C VAL A 251 10.17 1.56 15.20
N PRO A 252 11.00 1.67 16.26
CA PRO A 252 10.63 1.17 17.56
C PRO A 252 9.28 1.74 18.03
N GLY A 253 8.32 0.89 18.37
CA GLY A 253 6.94 1.31 18.70
C GLY A 253 6.03 1.62 17.51
N GLY A 254 6.56 1.61 16.28
CA GLY A 254 5.81 1.95 15.05
C GLY A 254 4.62 1.03 14.77
N TYR A 255 4.63 -0.20 15.26
CA TYR A 255 3.49 -1.13 15.12
C TYR A 255 2.20 -0.62 15.78
N PHE A 256 2.27 0.30 16.73
CA PHE A 256 1.10 0.97 17.30
C PHE A 256 0.55 2.08 16.41
N THR A 257 1.33 2.59 15.46
CA THR A 257 0.90 3.67 14.55
C THR A 257 -0.38 3.31 13.80
N SER A 258 -0.46 2.09 13.27
CA SER A 258 -1.67 1.64 12.55
C SER A 258 -2.90 1.61 13.46
N ARG A 259 -2.75 1.21 14.71
CA ARG A 259 -3.85 1.18 15.71
C ARG A 259 -4.34 2.59 16.03
N HIS A 260 -3.42 3.50 16.37
CA HIS A 260 -3.77 4.87 16.72
C HIS A 260 -4.32 5.63 15.52
N PHE A 261 -3.75 5.45 14.34
CA PHE A 261 -4.30 5.98 13.09
C PHE A 261 -5.75 5.48 12.87
N SER A 262 -5.99 4.18 13.03
CA SER A 262 -7.33 3.61 12.86
C SER A 262 -8.34 4.19 13.86
N ASN A 263 -7.92 4.46 15.10
CA ASN A 263 -8.76 5.11 16.10
C ASN A 263 -9.07 6.56 15.71
N ALA A 264 -8.06 7.34 15.28
CA ALA A 264 -8.25 8.70 14.78
C ALA A 264 -9.23 8.72 13.59
N PHE A 265 -8.99 7.87 12.61
CA PHE A 265 -9.83 7.74 11.42
C PHE A 265 -11.29 7.41 11.81
N ARG A 266 -11.51 6.45 12.70
CA ARG A 266 -12.85 6.06 13.16
C ARG A 266 -13.57 7.17 13.91
N LYS A 267 -12.88 7.93 14.77
CA LYS A 267 -13.47 9.10 15.43
C LYS A 267 -13.98 10.11 14.41
N VAL A 268 -13.15 10.43 13.41
CA VAL A 268 -13.54 11.36 12.36
C VAL A 268 -14.74 10.84 11.57
N ILE A 269 -14.71 9.58 11.12
CA ILE A 269 -15.74 9.06 10.22
C ILE A 269 -17.07 8.76 10.92
N TYR A 270 -17.05 8.24 12.15
CA TYR A 270 -18.25 7.77 12.83
C TYR A 270 -18.77 8.73 13.91
N GLN A 271 -17.90 9.59 14.47
CA GLN A 271 -18.25 10.55 15.51
C GLN A 271 -18.25 11.99 14.99
N ASN A 272 -17.88 12.18 13.71
CA ASN A 272 -17.82 13.49 13.06
C ASN A 272 -16.89 14.50 13.75
N GLU A 273 -15.81 13.98 14.37
CA GLU A 273 -14.78 14.81 15.00
C GLU A 273 -13.98 15.61 13.95
N ASN A 274 -13.36 16.70 14.38
CA ASN A 274 -12.52 17.53 13.51
C ASN A 274 -11.27 16.73 13.08
N PRO A 275 -11.01 16.53 11.76
CA PRO A 275 -9.89 15.70 11.29
C PRO A 275 -8.53 16.19 11.80
N ARG A 276 -8.27 17.50 11.74
CA ARG A 276 -7.01 18.10 12.18
C ARG A 276 -6.76 17.86 13.68
N GLU A 277 -7.72 18.21 14.51
CA GLU A 277 -7.59 18.09 15.96
C GLU A 277 -7.42 16.62 16.37
N THR A 278 -8.21 15.74 15.78
CA THR A 278 -8.15 14.31 16.04
C THR A 278 -6.81 13.71 15.62
N LEU A 279 -6.29 14.06 14.44
CA LEU A 279 -4.97 13.58 14.01
C LEU A 279 -3.88 14.04 14.96
N LEU A 280 -3.90 15.31 15.40
CA LEU A 280 -2.92 15.86 16.34
C LEU A 280 -3.01 15.20 17.73
N GLU A 281 -4.23 14.87 18.22
CA GLU A 281 -4.43 14.11 19.46
C GLU A 281 -3.74 12.74 19.37
N TYR A 282 -4.06 11.96 18.34
CA TYR A 282 -3.50 10.63 18.18
C TYR A 282 -2.02 10.60 17.78
N THR A 283 -1.50 11.68 17.23
CA THR A 283 -0.04 11.83 17.01
C THR A 283 0.71 11.84 18.34
N LYS A 284 0.15 12.42 19.39
CA LYS A 284 0.76 12.40 20.73
C LYS A 284 0.81 10.96 21.30
N GLU A 285 -0.27 10.21 21.11
CA GLU A 285 -0.33 8.79 21.52
C GLU A 285 0.72 7.94 20.77
N ILE A 286 0.84 8.12 19.45
CA ILE A 286 1.86 7.44 18.64
C ILE A 286 3.27 7.80 19.16
N ASN A 287 3.53 9.08 19.44
CA ASN A 287 4.83 9.52 19.90
C ASN A 287 5.17 9.02 21.31
N ALA A 288 4.17 8.86 22.19
CA ALA A 288 4.36 8.22 23.49
C ALA A 288 4.81 6.77 23.34
N GLU A 289 4.14 5.98 22.49
CA GLU A 289 4.50 4.58 22.22
C GLU A 289 5.90 4.44 21.61
N ILE A 290 6.26 5.32 20.66
CA ILE A 290 7.61 5.35 20.07
C ILE A 290 8.65 5.67 21.15
N THR A 291 8.37 6.65 22.02
CA THR A 291 9.27 7.07 23.08
C THR A 291 9.48 5.94 24.08
N ASP A 292 8.41 5.29 24.52
CA ASP A 292 8.46 4.20 25.50
C ASP A 292 9.26 3.01 24.95
N LYS A 293 9.06 2.64 23.68
CA LYS A 293 9.83 1.56 23.06
C LYS A 293 11.29 1.92 22.83
N ARG A 294 11.58 3.17 22.49
CA ARG A 294 12.96 3.64 22.39
C ARG A 294 13.67 3.61 23.76
N ASN A 295 12.97 3.97 24.84
CA ASN A 295 13.48 3.85 26.22
C ASN A 295 13.76 2.38 26.57
N GLU A 296 12.80 1.48 26.30
CA GLU A 296 12.93 0.04 26.54
C GLU A 296 14.16 -0.55 25.84
N PHE A 297 14.45 -0.10 24.63
CA PHE A 297 15.61 -0.55 23.85
C PHE A 297 16.90 0.23 24.14
N GLY A 298 16.90 1.18 25.08
CA GLY A 298 18.06 2.00 25.40
C GLY A 298 18.49 2.95 24.28
N LEU A 299 17.55 3.36 23.40
CA LEU A 299 17.81 4.21 22.24
C LEU A 299 17.60 5.70 22.52
N THR A 300 17.32 6.10 23.75
CA THR A 300 17.13 7.48 24.17
C THR A 300 18.44 8.11 24.61
N THR A 301 18.76 9.22 23.95
CA THR A 301 19.81 10.21 24.31
C THR A 301 21.21 9.67 24.60
N GLY A 302 22.12 9.76 23.63
CA GLY A 302 23.55 9.89 23.83
C GLY A 302 24.35 8.63 24.14
N GLY A 303 23.79 7.45 24.00
CA GLY A 303 24.53 6.19 24.09
C GLY A 303 25.17 5.84 22.74
N LYS A 304 26.49 5.97 22.64
CA LYS A 304 27.27 5.37 21.55
C LYS A 304 26.93 3.87 21.52
N GLY A 305 26.36 3.43 20.38
CA GLY A 305 26.08 2.03 20.16
C GLY A 305 27.35 1.18 20.34
N HIS A 306 27.23 0.13 21.10
CA HIS A 306 28.22 -0.95 21.18
C HIS A 306 27.91 -2.02 20.11
#